data_9aacfe95d0cd05b84f99953e42070615
#
_entry.id   9aacfe95d0cd05b84f99953e42070615
#
_cell.length_a   1.000
_cell.length_b   1.000
_cell.length_c   1.000
_cell.angle_alpha   90.00
_cell.angle_beta   90.00
_cell.angle_gamma   90.00
#
_symmetry.space_group_name_H-M   'P 1'
#
loop_
_entity.id
_entity.type
_entity.pdbx_description
1 polymer ?
#
loop_
_entity_poly.entity_id
_entity_poly.type
_entity_poly.pdbx_seq_one_letter_code
_entity_poly.pdbx_strand_id
1 'polypeptide(L)'
;GSVIFEDVKVSSQTVWVTGQLRFVVLYRSEDNQLESFTDSINFGEKIFMDEVEERDTVNLSGDLEDLNISAINSRKLAVRALLGIHAVCEVPVEEEIVSGVENDPDIQQKSRTMQLLALTSAKKDILRVHSDIALPQSSPNIGHLLYDYVEVRNRQVICTGEQMQIQG
;
A
#
# COMPACT_ATOMS: atom_id res chain seq x y z
N GLY A 1 5.38 2.78 -13.68
CA GLY A 1 4.50 1.68 -13.31
C GLY A 1 4.00 1.82 -11.89
N SER A 2 2.93 1.13 -11.57
CA SER A 2 2.35 1.10 -10.22
C SER A 2 1.92 -0.32 -9.85
N VAL A 3 2.13 -0.69 -8.58
CA VAL A 3 1.72 -1.98 -8.02
C VAL A 3 0.36 -1.82 -7.36
N ILE A 4 -0.57 -2.73 -7.65
CA ILE A 4 -1.91 -2.75 -7.09
C ILE A 4 -2.15 -4.15 -6.52
N PHE A 5 -2.36 -4.25 -5.21
CA PHE A 5 -2.78 -5.50 -4.57
C PHE A 5 -4.29 -5.67 -4.72
N GLU A 6 -4.73 -6.87 -5.13
CA GLU A 6 -6.15 -7.18 -5.38
C GLU A 6 -6.73 -8.05 -4.28
N ASP A 7 -6.01 -9.10 -3.88
CA ASP A 7 -6.48 -10.04 -2.86
C ASP A 7 -5.34 -10.49 -1.95
N VAL A 8 -5.66 -10.64 -0.68
CA VAL A 8 -4.75 -11.12 0.36
C VAL A 8 -5.46 -12.21 1.15
N LYS A 9 -4.93 -13.42 1.13
CA LYS A 9 -5.46 -14.56 1.91
C LYS A 9 -4.44 -15.01 2.91
N VAL A 10 -4.84 -15.01 4.18
CA VAL A 10 -4.02 -15.46 5.29
C VAL A 10 -4.39 -16.90 5.63
N SER A 11 -3.39 -17.74 5.79
CA SER A 11 -3.51 -19.10 6.32
C SER A 11 -2.33 -19.37 7.25
N SER A 12 -2.35 -20.49 7.98
CA SER A 12 -1.26 -20.80 8.90
C SER A 12 0.11 -20.68 8.23
N GLN A 13 0.96 -19.82 8.77
CA GLN A 13 2.34 -19.55 8.34
C GLN A 13 2.49 -19.08 6.87
N THR A 14 1.40 -18.60 6.27
CA THR A 14 1.41 -18.27 4.85
C THR A 14 0.44 -17.15 4.51
N VAL A 15 0.93 -16.21 3.72
CA VAL A 15 0.13 -15.15 3.13
C VAL A 15 0.18 -15.28 1.61
N TRP A 16 -0.97 -15.46 0.98
CA TRP A 16 -1.10 -15.44 -0.47
C TRP A 16 -1.49 -14.05 -0.93
N VAL A 17 -0.75 -13.52 -1.86
CA VAL A 17 -0.94 -12.17 -2.39
C VAL A 17 -1.14 -12.26 -3.89
N THR A 18 -2.19 -11.62 -4.38
CA THR A 18 -2.38 -11.42 -5.83
C THR A 18 -2.53 -9.94 -6.14
N GLY A 19 -2.14 -9.57 -7.34
CA GLY A 19 -2.21 -8.18 -7.75
C GLY A 19 -1.83 -7.97 -9.21
N GLN A 20 -1.73 -6.71 -9.58
CA GLN A 20 -1.36 -6.26 -10.91
C GLN A 20 -0.24 -5.23 -10.85
N LEU A 21 0.73 -5.40 -11.72
CA LEU A 21 1.65 -4.32 -12.11
C LEU A 21 1.05 -3.61 -13.32
N ARG A 22 0.60 -2.38 -13.15
CA ARG A 22 0.20 -1.50 -14.26
C ARG A 22 1.39 -0.70 -14.76
N PHE A 23 1.52 -0.56 -16.07
CA PHE A 23 2.59 0.26 -16.66
C PHE A 23 2.10 0.97 -17.92
N VAL A 24 2.76 2.08 -18.22
CA VAL A 24 2.57 2.86 -19.45
C VAL A 24 3.89 2.93 -20.16
N VAL A 25 3.86 2.66 -21.46
CA VAL A 25 5.02 2.77 -22.34
C VAL A 25 4.80 3.92 -23.30
N LEU A 26 5.70 4.89 -23.27
CA LEU A 26 5.78 5.94 -24.26
C LEU A 26 6.77 5.49 -25.34
N TYR A 27 6.37 5.57 -26.59
CA TYR A 27 7.23 5.19 -27.71
C TYR A 27 7.02 6.11 -28.91
N ARG A 28 7.97 6.10 -29.81
CA ARG A 28 7.88 6.81 -31.07
C ARG A 28 7.56 5.80 -32.18
N SER A 29 6.46 6.05 -32.90
CA SER A 29 6.05 5.21 -34.03
C SER A 29 6.98 5.41 -35.24
N GLU A 30 6.85 4.53 -36.24
CA GLU A 30 7.59 4.65 -37.52
C GLU A 30 7.30 5.97 -38.26
N ASP A 31 6.05 6.49 -38.07
CA ASP A 31 5.65 7.82 -38.61
C ASP A 31 6.14 9.00 -37.77
N ASN A 32 7.06 8.72 -36.83
CA ASN A 32 7.66 9.73 -35.94
C ASN A 32 6.68 10.42 -34.98
N GLN A 33 5.51 9.83 -34.75
CA GLN A 33 4.53 10.32 -33.79
C GLN A 33 4.84 9.75 -32.40
N LEU A 34 4.55 10.55 -31.36
CA LEU A 34 4.63 10.09 -29.97
C LEU A 34 3.33 9.40 -29.60
N GLU A 35 3.44 8.16 -29.19
CA GLU A 35 2.32 7.28 -28.82
C GLU A 35 2.50 6.69 -27.43
N SER A 36 1.40 6.26 -26.81
CA SER A 36 1.42 5.56 -25.54
C SER A 36 0.63 4.26 -25.61
N PHE A 37 1.08 3.32 -24.82
CA PHE A 37 0.44 2.02 -24.63
C PHE A 37 0.38 1.70 -23.13
N THR A 38 -0.81 1.35 -22.66
CA THR A 38 -1.02 0.95 -21.25
C THR A 38 -1.38 -0.52 -21.20
N ASP A 39 -0.74 -1.24 -20.30
CA ASP A 39 -1.03 -2.65 -20.05
C ASP A 39 -0.78 -3.01 -18.58
N SER A 40 -1.12 -4.24 -18.22
CA SER A 40 -0.90 -4.76 -16.87
C SER A 40 -0.42 -6.20 -16.90
N ILE A 41 0.38 -6.56 -15.90
CA ILE A 41 0.85 -7.92 -15.66
C ILE A 41 0.31 -8.37 -14.31
N ASN A 42 -0.46 -9.47 -14.30
CA ASN A 42 -0.91 -10.09 -13.07
C ASN A 42 0.26 -10.81 -12.40
N PHE A 43 0.32 -10.71 -11.08
CA PHE A 43 1.24 -11.50 -10.27
C PHE A 43 0.52 -12.20 -9.13
N GLY A 44 1.08 -13.29 -8.68
CA GLY A 44 0.65 -13.99 -7.48
C GLY A 44 1.86 -14.56 -6.77
N GLU A 45 1.95 -14.32 -5.47
CA GLU A 45 3.08 -14.73 -4.65
C GLU A 45 2.64 -15.35 -3.34
N LYS A 46 3.43 -16.25 -2.84
CA LYS A 46 3.25 -16.91 -1.55
C LYS A 46 4.36 -16.46 -0.61
N ILE A 47 3.99 -15.73 0.44
CA ILE A 47 4.92 -15.23 1.43
C ILE A 47 4.83 -16.15 2.67
N PHE A 48 5.96 -16.71 3.08
CA PHE A 48 6.05 -17.46 4.33
C PHE A 48 6.31 -16.49 5.47
N MET A 49 5.46 -16.55 6.49
CA MET A 49 5.55 -15.71 7.68
C MET A 49 5.34 -16.61 8.90
N ASP A 50 6.38 -16.77 9.70
CA ASP A 50 6.29 -17.54 10.95
C ASP A 50 5.25 -16.92 11.89
N GLU A 51 4.55 -17.76 12.62
CA GLU A 51 3.56 -17.38 13.65
C GLU A 51 2.28 -16.67 13.13
N VAL A 52 2.07 -16.58 11.81
CA VAL A 52 0.83 -16.02 11.24
C VAL A 52 -0.27 -17.07 11.23
N GLU A 53 -1.47 -16.68 11.68
CA GLU A 53 -2.68 -17.49 11.68
C GLU A 53 -3.80 -16.82 10.86
N GLU A 54 -4.85 -17.59 10.51
CA GLU A 54 -5.98 -17.10 9.67
C GLU A 54 -6.73 -15.90 10.27
N ARG A 55 -6.70 -15.77 11.61
CA ARG A 55 -7.36 -14.66 12.33
C ARG A 55 -6.59 -13.36 12.33
N ASP A 56 -5.34 -13.39 11.90
CA ASP A 56 -4.45 -12.24 11.98
C ASP A 56 -4.69 -11.28 10.83
N THR A 57 -4.40 -10.01 11.07
CA THR A 57 -4.51 -8.96 10.06
C THR A 57 -3.17 -8.72 9.41
N VAL A 58 -3.11 -8.88 8.09
CA VAL A 58 -1.90 -8.61 7.31
C VAL A 58 -2.09 -7.35 6.48
N ASN A 59 -1.20 -6.39 6.70
CA ASN A 59 -1.09 -5.17 5.92
C ASN A 59 0.03 -5.31 4.90
N LEU A 60 -0.26 -5.03 3.64
CA LEU A 60 0.69 -5.09 2.54
C LEU A 60 1.02 -3.70 2.02
N SER A 61 2.29 -3.49 1.72
CA SER A 61 2.75 -2.42 0.86
C SER A 61 3.69 -2.98 -0.19
N GLY A 62 3.79 -2.31 -1.33
CA GLY A 62 4.65 -2.77 -2.40
C GLY A 62 5.20 -1.63 -3.21
N ASP A 63 6.46 -1.80 -3.60
CA ASP A 63 7.21 -0.86 -4.40
C ASP A 63 7.71 -1.51 -5.67
N LEU A 64 7.75 -0.72 -6.74
CA LEU A 64 8.40 -1.12 -7.98
C LEU A 64 9.90 -0.81 -7.86
N GLU A 65 10.71 -1.83 -7.61
CA GLU A 65 12.16 -1.68 -7.43
C GLU A 65 12.90 -1.53 -8.75
N ASP A 66 12.49 -2.26 -9.77
CA ASP A 66 13.06 -2.17 -11.12
C ASP A 66 12.01 -2.44 -12.19
N LEU A 67 12.12 -1.73 -13.30
CA LEU A 67 11.29 -1.92 -14.48
C LEU A 67 12.14 -1.77 -15.74
N ASN A 68 12.29 -2.86 -16.46
CA ASN A 68 12.99 -2.88 -17.74
C ASN A 68 12.01 -3.22 -18.86
N ILE A 69 11.94 -2.33 -19.85
CA ILE A 69 11.10 -2.51 -21.03
C ILE A 69 11.99 -2.43 -22.26
N SER A 70 11.95 -3.45 -23.10
CA SER A 70 12.74 -3.52 -24.34
C SER A 70 11.90 -3.98 -25.52
N ALA A 71 12.16 -3.40 -26.68
CA ALA A 71 11.53 -3.84 -27.92
C ALA A 71 12.19 -5.14 -28.42
N ILE A 72 11.39 -6.18 -28.61
CA ILE A 72 11.83 -7.43 -29.27
C ILE A 72 11.76 -7.25 -30.78
N ASN A 73 10.71 -6.64 -31.28
CA ASN A 73 10.50 -6.27 -32.67
C ASN A 73 9.50 -5.09 -32.75
N SER A 74 9.11 -4.66 -33.95
CA SER A 74 8.22 -3.52 -34.18
C SER A 74 6.81 -3.65 -33.56
N ARG A 75 6.42 -4.86 -33.09
CA ARG A 75 5.09 -5.15 -32.50
C ARG A 75 5.13 -5.88 -31.18
N LYS A 76 6.33 -6.10 -30.63
CA LYS A 76 6.46 -6.89 -29.39
C LYS A 76 7.46 -6.25 -28.44
N LEU A 77 7.01 -6.06 -27.21
CA LEU A 77 7.82 -5.60 -26.09
C LEU A 77 8.06 -6.75 -25.10
N ALA A 78 9.23 -6.76 -24.48
CA ALA A 78 9.50 -7.53 -23.28
C ALA A 78 9.44 -6.58 -22.09
N VAL A 79 8.68 -6.96 -21.08
CA VAL A 79 8.58 -6.24 -19.82
C VAL A 79 9.10 -7.14 -18.70
N ARG A 80 10.04 -6.63 -17.91
CA ARG A 80 10.56 -7.28 -16.71
C ARG A 80 10.45 -6.30 -15.57
N ALA A 81 9.93 -6.74 -14.44
CA ALA A 81 9.81 -5.93 -13.25
C ALA A 81 10.31 -6.69 -12.03
N LEU A 82 10.88 -5.96 -11.09
CA LEU A 82 11.18 -6.43 -9.75
C LEU A 82 10.26 -5.68 -8.79
N LEU A 83 9.46 -6.42 -8.04
CA LEU A 83 8.50 -5.87 -7.08
C LEU A 83 8.98 -6.20 -5.68
N GLY A 84 9.17 -5.17 -4.85
CA GLY A 84 9.33 -5.32 -3.41
C GLY A 84 7.96 -5.46 -2.76
N ILE A 85 7.74 -6.50 -1.97
CA ILE A 85 6.51 -6.69 -1.19
C ILE A 85 6.87 -6.68 0.29
N HIS A 86 6.29 -5.75 1.02
CA HIS A 86 6.43 -5.65 2.46
C HIS A 86 5.12 -6.06 3.14
N ALA A 87 5.17 -7.11 3.95
CA ALA A 87 4.04 -7.63 4.69
C ALA A 87 4.25 -7.43 6.20
N VAL A 88 3.27 -6.84 6.87
CA VAL A 88 3.26 -6.66 8.32
C VAL A 88 2.04 -7.37 8.88
N CYS A 89 2.27 -8.29 9.80
CA CYS A 89 1.22 -8.99 10.53
C CYS A 89 0.96 -8.32 11.88
N GLU A 90 -0.29 -8.03 12.17
CA GLU A 90 -0.77 -7.53 13.45
C GLU A 90 -1.55 -8.64 14.15
N VAL A 91 -1.02 -9.08 15.28
CA VAL A 91 -1.63 -10.13 16.10
C VAL A 91 -2.24 -9.48 17.34
N PRO A 92 -3.58 -9.50 17.52
CA PRO A 92 -4.20 -9.03 18.75
C PRO A 92 -3.92 -10.02 19.89
N VAL A 93 -3.35 -9.51 20.97
CA VAL A 93 -3.06 -10.31 22.19
C VAL A 93 -3.90 -9.77 23.34
N GLU A 94 -4.61 -10.67 24.01
CA GLU A 94 -5.29 -10.38 25.27
C GLU A 94 -4.49 -11.02 26.40
N GLU A 95 -4.06 -10.22 27.36
CA GLU A 95 -3.33 -10.69 28.54
C GLU A 95 -4.03 -10.23 29.80
N GLU A 96 -4.23 -11.17 30.73
CA GLU A 96 -4.68 -10.86 32.09
C GLU A 96 -3.49 -10.46 32.95
N ILE A 97 -3.54 -9.25 33.49
CA ILE A 97 -2.51 -8.74 34.40
C ILE A 97 -3.09 -8.54 35.80
N VAL A 98 -2.31 -8.93 36.78
CA VAL A 98 -2.67 -8.66 38.19
C VAL A 98 -2.47 -7.17 38.45
N SER A 99 -3.55 -6.43 38.69
CA SER A 99 -3.56 -5.00 38.97
C SER A 99 -3.42 -4.65 40.45
N GLY A 100 -3.72 -5.58 41.31
CA GLY A 100 -3.62 -5.40 42.76
C GLY A 100 -4.16 -6.59 43.55
N VAL A 101 -3.98 -6.53 44.83
CA VAL A 101 -4.55 -7.49 45.79
C VAL A 101 -5.41 -6.70 46.77
N GLU A 102 -6.65 -7.12 46.97
CA GLU A 102 -7.58 -6.48 47.89
C GLU A 102 -7.56 -7.18 49.25
N ASN A 103 -7.45 -6.36 50.32
CA ASN A 103 -7.76 -6.74 51.71
C ASN A 103 -6.98 -7.90 52.33
N ASP A 104 -5.73 -8.13 51.95
CA ASP A 104 -4.89 -9.06 52.66
C ASP A 104 -3.76 -8.31 53.41
N PRO A 105 -3.83 -8.20 54.76
CA PRO A 105 -2.86 -7.46 55.57
C PRO A 105 -1.45 -8.10 55.59
N ASP A 106 -1.34 -9.37 55.22
CA ASP A 106 -0.07 -10.09 55.22
C ASP A 106 0.71 -9.94 53.89
N ILE A 107 0.10 -9.33 52.87
CA ILE A 107 0.72 -9.15 51.56
C ILE A 107 1.27 -7.74 51.39
N GLN A 108 2.57 -7.63 51.18
CA GLN A 108 3.21 -6.38 50.79
C GLN A 108 3.12 -6.20 49.26
N GLN A 109 2.43 -5.16 48.83
CA GLN A 109 2.25 -4.85 47.42
C GLN A 109 3.30 -3.84 46.95
N LYS A 110 3.99 -4.16 45.82
CA LYS A 110 4.84 -3.22 45.08
C LYS A 110 4.30 -3.06 43.67
N SER A 111 3.88 -1.88 43.33
CA SER A 111 3.37 -1.55 41.98
C SER A 111 4.43 -0.89 41.12
N ARG A 112 4.35 -1.12 39.80
CA ARG A 112 5.16 -0.46 38.79
C ARG A 112 4.25 0.04 37.66
N THR A 113 4.38 1.30 37.29
CA THR A 113 3.68 1.84 36.14
C THR A 113 4.41 1.44 34.86
N MET A 114 3.67 0.88 33.90
CA MET A 114 4.16 0.60 32.56
C MET A 114 3.31 1.37 31.54
N GLN A 115 3.95 1.84 30.49
CA GLN A 115 3.26 2.41 29.34
C GLN A 115 3.12 1.33 28.27
N LEU A 116 1.90 1.06 27.87
CA LEU A 116 1.58 0.11 26.82
C LEU A 116 0.99 0.84 25.63
N LEU A 117 1.31 0.36 24.44
CA LEU A 117 0.68 0.81 23.21
C LEU A 117 -0.47 -0.14 22.88
N ALA A 118 -1.64 0.41 22.63
CA ALA A 118 -2.79 -0.35 22.19
C ALA A 118 -3.33 0.22 20.88
N LEU A 119 -3.71 -0.66 19.95
CA LEU A 119 -4.44 -0.26 18.76
C LEU A 119 -5.89 0.03 19.16
N THR A 120 -6.26 1.31 19.17
CA THR A 120 -7.62 1.74 19.56
C THR A 120 -8.58 1.72 18.39
N SER A 121 -8.09 1.96 17.18
CA SER A 121 -8.92 1.95 15.96
C SER A 121 -8.06 1.79 14.72
N ALA A 122 -8.56 1.03 13.75
CA ALA A 122 -8.04 0.97 12.40
C ALA A 122 -9.20 1.11 11.41
N LYS A 123 -9.10 2.02 10.46
CA LYS A 123 -10.13 2.25 9.44
C LYS A 123 -9.49 2.42 8.06
N LYS A 124 -10.08 1.76 7.06
CA LYS A 124 -9.77 2.01 5.65
C LYS A 124 -10.92 2.83 5.05
N ASP A 125 -10.58 3.90 4.36
CA ASP A 125 -11.56 4.76 3.69
C ASP A 125 -11.09 5.15 2.29
N ILE A 126 -12.01 5.63 1.46
CA ILE A 126 -11.75 6.03 0.09
C ILE A 126 -12.03 7.52 -0.04
N LEU A 127 -10.98 8.28 -0.31
CA LEU A 127 -11.07 9.69 -0.65
C LEU A 127 -11.25 9.86 -2.16
N ARG A 128 -12.30 10.59 -2.56
CA ARG A 128 -12.51 10.98 -3.95
C ARG A 128 -12.11 12.43 -4.11
N VAL A 129 -11.13 12.67 -4.98
CA VAL A 129 -10.67 14.02 -5.34
C VAL A 129 -11.08 14.30 -6.77
N HIS A 130 -11.65 15.51 -6.99
CA HIS A 130 -12.00 16.00 -8.31
C HIS A 130 -11.51 17.43 -8.47
N SER A 131 -10.89 17.73 -9.61
CA SER A 131 -10.46 19.09 -9.94
C SER A 131 -10.42 19.27 -11.46
N ASP A 132 -10.88 20.42 -11.92
CA ASP A 132 -10.75 20.84 -13.31
C ASP A 132 -9.50 21.72 -13.43
N ILE A 133 -8.64 21.39 -14.39
CA ILE A 133 -7.40 22.12 -14.65
C ILE A 133 -7.51 22.81 -16.01
N ALA A 134 -7.46 24.13 -16.02
CA ALA A 134 -7.42 24.92 -17.26
C ALA A 134 -5.98 25.11 -17.72
N LEU A 135 -5.72 24.86 -19.01
CA LEU A 135 -4.42 25.19 -19.59
C LEU A 135 -4.29 26.72 -19.79
N PRO A 136 -3.07 27.25 -19.61
CA PRO A 136 -2.76 28.62 -20.00
C PRO A 136 -3.11 28.89 -21.48
N GLN A 137 -3.59 30.08 -21.80
CA GLN A 137 -3.92 30.44 -23.19
C GLN A 137 -2.73 30.39 -24.18
N SER A 138 -1.50 30.45 -23.65
CA SER A 138 -0.27 30.30 -24.41
C SER A 138 0.08 28.85 -24.74
N SER A 139 -0.60 27.88 -24.13
CA SER A 139 -0.35 26.46 -24.39
C SER A 139 -1.11 25.97 -25.63
N PRO A 140 -0.53 25.05 -26.44
CA PRO A 140 -1.25 24.40 -27.53
C PRO A 140 -2.49 23.65 -27.02
N ASN A 141 -3.49 23.46 -27.87
CA ASN A 141 -4.65 22.66 -27.55
C ASN A 141 -4.27 21.19 -27.31
N ILE A 142 -4.99 20.55 -26.35
CA ILE A 142 -4.82 19.14 -26.09
C ILE A 142 -5.41 18.33 -27.24
N GLY A 143 -4.60 17.51 -27.89
CA GLY A 143 -5.06 16.50 -28.85
C GLY A 143 -5.54 15.24 -28.13
N HIS A 144 -4.64 14.60 -27.37
CA HIS A 144 -4.93 13.44 -26.52
C HIS A 144 -3.91 13.38 -25.38
N LEU A 145 -4.28 12.69 -24.31
CA LEU A 145 -3.39 12.44 -23.19
C LEU A 145 -2.52 11.21 -23.50
N LEU A 146 -1.22 11.36 -23.36
CA LEU A 146 -0.26 10.28 -23.55
C LEU A 146 0.06 9.53 -22.26
N TYR A 147 0.01 10.26 -21.12
CA TYR A 147 0.38 9.74 -19.82
C TYR A 147 -0.29 10.57 -18.73
N ASP A 148 -0.77 9.89 -17.69
CA ASP A 148 -1.29 10.50 -16.47
C ASP A 148 -0.59 9.88 -15.25
N TYR A 149 -0.35 10.71 -14.24
CA TYR A 149 0.24 10.30 -12.99
C TYR A 149 -0.26 11.16 -11.83
N VAL A 150 -0.67 10.51 -10.76
CA VAL A 150 -1.07 11.17 -9.52
C VAL A 150 -0.27 10.59 -8.37
N GLU A 151 0.32 11.46 -7.57
CA GLU A 151 1.07 11.10 -6.38
C GLU A 151 0.54 11.87 -5.18
N VAL A 152 0.32 11.17 -4.07
CA VAL A 152 -0.02 11.81 -2.80
C VAL A 152 1.28 12.08 -2.04
N ARG A 153 1.59 13.36 -1.84
CA ARG A 153 2.80 13.81 -1.12
C ARG A 153 2.44 14.47 0.21
N ASN A 154 3.45 14.59 1.07
CA ASN A 154 3.35 15.35 2.34
C ASN A 154 2.19 14.94 3.24
N ARG A 155 1.89 13.65 3.29
CA ARG A 155 0.84 13.14 4.17
C ARG A 155 1.12 13.48 5.62
N GLN A 156 0.22 14.23 6.24
CA GLN A 156 0.24 14.54 7.67
C GLN A 156 -1.00 13.97 8.32
N VAL A 157 -0.83 13.36 9.47
CA VAL A 157 -1.93 12.87 10.29
C VAL A 157 -1.98 13.71 11.57
N ILE A 158 -3.09 14.38 11.79
CA ILE A 158 -3.33 15.21 12.96
C ILE A 158 -4.43 14.54 13.78
N CYS A 159 -4.11 14.15 15.01
CA CYS A 159 -5.09 13.61 15.95
C CYS A 159 -5.51 14.70 16.94
N THR A 160 -6.81 14.99 17.00
CA THR A 160 -7.38 15.99 17.92
C THR A 160 -8.55 15.35 18.65
N GLY A 161 -8.32 14.94 19.91
CA GLY A 161 -9.32 14.21 20.68
C GLY A 161 -9.70 12.88 20.02
N GLU A 162 -10.99 12.72 19.68
CA GLU A 162 -11.52 11.52 19.01
C GLU A 162 -11.49 11.60 17.47
N GLN A 163 -10.94 12.69 16.91
CA GLN A 163 -10.90 12.92 15.47
C GLN A 163 -9.49 12.76 14.91
N MET A 164 -9.40 12.11 13.77
CA MET A 164 -8.18 12.01 12.97
C MET A 164 -8.40 12.77 11.66
N GLN A 165 -7.53 13.72 11.38
CA GLN A 165 -7.51 14.50 10.14
C GLN A 165 -6.28 14.10 9.33
N ILE A 166 -6.49 13.76 8.06
CA ILE A 166 -5.42 13.47 7.10
C ILE A 166 -5.34 14.66 6.14
N GLN A 167 -4.13 15.20 5.98
CA GLN A 167 -3.82 16.25 5.01
C GLN A 167 -2.72 15.72 4.07
N GLY A 168 -2.80 16.10 2.79
CA GLY A 168 -1.83 15.75 1.75
C GLY A 168 -1.85 16.73 0.59
#